data_b9b54195c07a7124ed9d8bd267394b5d
#
_entry.id   b9b54195c07a7124ed9d8bd267394b5d
#
_cell.length_a   1.000
_cell.length_b   1.000
_cell.length_c   1.000
_cell.angle_alpha   90.00
_cell.angle_beta   90.00
_cell.angle_gamma   90.00
#
_symmetry.space_group_name_H-M   'P 1'
#
loop_
_entity.id
_entity.type
_entity.pdbx_description
1 polymer ?
#
loop_
_entity_poly.entity_id
_entity_poly.type
_entity_poly.pdbx_seq_one_letter_code
_entity_poly.pdbx_strand_id
1 'polypeptide(L)'
;MKKKFNIKDIAKETGFSMMTVSRALSNPEKVSKLKRDKIQKIIKKRGYIPNFFAGNLKSGKSGFVMVLIPSLRTSIFNEYFSGLRETLEDQKYQPLVGITDYSLDKEENIINKFLGYKPEGIILVGTKHTKKTKEMLLRSNIPLIETWDINHRPLDIIVGFSNYEAGYRITDYAIKKKYKKFVFVTSSDKFMQREVRGAKRLEGFIDRMTKENLKYENFQISDPLDYIRSGEEIFSYYKKNKSKIDCIITFNEMTGLGILSIALRNNIKVPKQLGIAGIGNASVT
;
A
#
# COMPACT_ATOMS: atom_id res chain seq x y z
N MET A 1 -36.06 -20.27 9.33
CA MET A 1 -34.70 -20.31 8.74
C MET A 1 -34.47 -21.65 8.10
N LYS A 2 -34.10 -21.72 6.79
CA LYS A 2 -33.73 -22.99 6.13
C LYS A 2 -32.44 -23.54 6.78
N LYS A 3 -32.47 -24.79 7.21
CA LYS A 3 -31.31 -25.49 7.79
C LYS A 3 -30.14 -25.46 6.79
N LYS A 4 -29.04 -24.81 7.16
CA LYS A 4 -27.87 -24.67 6.30
C LYS A 4 -27.22 -26.05 6.13
N PHE A 5 -27.11 -26.52 4.87
CA PHE A 5 -26.50 -27.79 4.53
C PHE A 5 -25.04 -27.81 4.98
N ASN A 6 -24.58 -28.87 5.63
CA ASN A 6 -23.28 -28.92 6.27
C ASN A 6 -22.52 -30.23 5.95
N ILE A 7 -21.31 -30.36 6.45
CA ILE A 7 -20.43 -31.52 6.17
C ILE A 7 -21.03 -32.86 6.66
N LYS A 8 -21.85 -32.82 7.74
CA LYS A 8 -22.55 -34.04 8.22
C LYS A 8 -23.60 -34.50 7.24
N ASP A 9 -24.30 -33.57 6.59
CA ASP A 9 -25.29 -33.87 5.57
C ASP A 9 -24.65 -34.48 4.31
N ILE A 10 -23.45 -33.99 3.89
CA ILE A 10 -22.67 -34.60 2.80
C ILE A 10 -22.27 -36.01 3.18
N ALA A 11 -21.76 -36.22 4.38
CA ALA A 11 -21.37 -37.54 4.86
C ALA A 11 -22.55 -38.53 4.81
N LYS A 12 -23.73 -38.08 5.25
CA LYS A 12 -24.96 -38.89 5.21
C LYS A 12 -25.39 -39.22 3.78
N GLU A 13 -25.39 -38.22 2.85
CA GLU A 13 -25.81 -38.42 1.45
C GLU A 13 -24.81 -39.27 0.65
N THR A 14 -23.52 -39.20 0.96
CA THR A 14 -22.47 -39.95 0.28
C THR A 14 -22.30 -41.37 0.84
N GLY A 15 -22.72 -41.62 2.10
CA GLY A 15 -22.43 -42.81 2.86
C GLY A 15 -20.99 -42.90 3.38
N PHE A 16 -20.25 -41.76 3.36
CA PHE A 16 -18.88 -41.74 3.86
C PHE A 16 -18.79 -41.07 5.22
N SER A 17 -17.72 -41.36 5.98
CA SER A 17 -17.47 -40.66 7.26
C SER A 17 -17.22 -39.19 7.04
N MET A 18 -17.55 -38.34 8.03
CA MET A 18 -17.22 -36.91 8.03
C MET A 18 -15.72 -36.68 7.80
N MET A 19 -14.86 -37.54 8.33
CA MET A 19 -13.41 -37.49 8.15
C MET A 19 -13.02 -37.70 6.67
N THR A 20 -13.65 -38.64 5.98
CA THR A 20 -13.43 -38.88 4.55
C THR A 20 -13.87 -37.67 3.72
N VAL A 21 -15.04 -37.08 4.02
CA VAL A 21 -15.55 -35.90 3.34
C VAL A 21 -14.61 -34.68 3.61
N SER A 22 -14.23 -34.45 4.86
CA SER A 22 -13.29 -33.39 5.23
C SER A 22 -11.95 -33.56 4.52
N ARG A 23 -11.40 -34.75 4.47
CA ARG A 23 -10.13 -35.05 3.80
C ARG A 23 -10.24 -34.87 2.27
N ALA A 24 -11.37 -35.24 1.67
CA ALA A 24 -11.61 -35.00 0.24
C ALA A 24 -11.65 -33.50 -0.12
N LEU A 25 -12.03 -32.64 0.83
CA LEU A 25 -12.04 -31.18 0.66
C LEU A 25 -10.67 -30.54 0.90
N SER A 26 -9.92 -31.00 1.92
CA SER A 26 -8.64 -30.38 2.32
C SER A 26 -7.40 -30.99 1.65
N ASN A 27 -7.42 -32.31 1.37
CA ASN A 27 -6.31 -33.07 0.77
C ASN A 27 -6.87 -34.10 -0.21
N PRO A 28 -7.39 -33.64 -1.36
CA PRO A 28 -8.11 -34.50 -2.29
C PRO A 28 -7.25 -35.66 -2.83
N GLU A 29 -5.93 -35.48 -2.92
CA GLU A 29 -4.97 -36.53 -3.35
C GLU A 29 -4.91 -37.72 -2.39
N LYS A 30 -5.27 -37.54 -1.12
CA LYS A 30 -5.31 -38.60 -0.10
C LYS A 30 -6.62 -39.39 -0.08
N VAL A 31 -7.52 -39.15 -1.07
CA VAL A 31 -8.82 -39.83 -1.19
C VAL A 31 -8.96 -40.38 -2.61
N SER A 32 -9.41 -41.62 -2.74
CA SER A 32 -9.57 -42.25 -4.05
C SER A 32 -10.48 -41.44 -4.98
N LYS A 33 -10.19 -41.46 -6.28
CA LYS A 33 -10.93 -40.70 -7.32
C LYS A 33 -12.44 -40.95 -7.23
N LEU A 34 -12.87 -42.20 -7.09
CA LEU A 34 -14.28 -42.57 -6.98
C LEU A 34 -15.00 -41.89 -5.81
N LYS A 35 -14.35 -41.82 -4.63
CA LYS A 35 -14.91 -41.12 -3.45
C LYS A 35 -14.94 -39.61 -3.64
N ARG A 36 -13.89 -39.04 -4.23
CA ARG A 36 -13.83 -37.61 -4.55
C ARG A 36 -14.97 -37.21 -5.49
N ASP A 37 -15.14 -37.94 -6.60
CA ASP A 37 -16.15 -37.61 -7.61
C ASP A 37 -17.56 -37.69 -7.02
N LYS A 38 -17.85 -38.69 -6.18
CA LYS A 38 -19.13 -38.79 -5.49
C LYS A 38 -19.38 -37.62 -4.53
N ILE A 39 -18.37 -37.22 -3.75
CA ILE A 39 -18.44 -36.07 -2.82
C ILE A 39 -18.64 -34.78 -3.61
N GLN A 40 -17.87 -34.52 -4.67
CA GLN A 40 -17.97 -33.36 -5.51
C GLN A 40 -19.34 -33.20 -6.18
N LYS A 41 -19.92 -34.33 -6.64
CA LYS A 41 -21.26 -34.34 -7.21
C LYS A 41 -22.33 -33.88 -6.22
N ILE A 42 -22.26 -34.30 -4.96
CA ILE A 42 -23.18 -33.87 -3.91
C ILE A 42 -22.96 -32.39 -3.55
N ILE A 43 -21.71 -31.98 -3.42
CA ILE A 43 -21.34 -30.56 -3.16
C ILE A 43 -21.94 -29.65 -4.23
N LYS A 44 -21.73 -29.96 -5.52
CA LYS A 44 -22.28 -29.17 -6.63
C LYS A 44 -23.81 -29.19 -6.62
N LYS A 45 -24.44 -30.38 -6.42
CA LYS A 45 -25.90 -30.52 -6.39
C LYS A 45 -26.55 -29.69 -5.27
N ARG A 46 -25.89 -29.59 -4.10
CA ARG A 46 -26.44 -28.94 -2.91
C ARG A 46 -25.95 -27.50 -2.73
N GLY A 47 -25.04 -27.01 -3.57
CA GLY A 47 -24.44 -25.68 -3.43
C GLY A 47 -23.67 -25.52 -2.11
N TYR A 48 -23.08 -26.61 -1.61
CA TYR A 48 -22.32 -26.54 -0.36
C TYR A 48 -21.00 -25.81 -0.59
N ILE A 49 -20.75 -24.78 0.21
CA ILE A 49 -19.48 -24.05 0.24
C ILE A 49 -18.72 -24.53 1.48
N PRO A 50 -17.53 -25.12 1.31
CA PRO A 50 -16.68 -25.52 2.43
C PRO A 50 -16.37 -24.32 3.33
N ASN A 51 -16.47 -24.53 4.64
CA ASN A 51 -15.99 -23.52 5.58
C ASN A 51 -14.47 -23.65 5.73
N PHE A 52 -13.72 -22.81 5.02
CA PHE A 52 -12.26 -22.79 5.07
C PHE A 52 -11.72 -22.58 6.49
N PHE A 53 -12.37 -21.75 7.29
CA PHE A 53 -11.96 -21.53 8.69
C PHE A 53 -12.02 -22.80 9.55
N ALA A 54 -13.02 -23.65 9.33
CA ALA A 54 -13.13 -24.91 10.06
C ALA A 54 -12.06 -25.93 9.64
N GLY A 55 -11.63 -25.91 8.38
CA GLY A 55 -10.52 -26.74 7.88
C GLY A 55 -9.17 -26.25 8.39
N ASN A 56 -8.97 -24.95 8.40
CA ASN A 56 -7.74 -24.29 8.80
C ASN A 56 -7.46 -24.36 10.31
N LEU A 57 -8.49 -24.43 11.15
CA LEU A 57 -8.34 -24.74 12.59
C LEU A 57 -7.57 -26.04 12.84
N LYS A 58 -7.63 -27.00 11.95
CA LYS A 58 -6.99 -28.31 12.08
C LYS A 58 -5.56 -28.32 11.52
N SER A 59 -5.27 -27.52 10.49
CA SER A 59 -3.93 -27.40 9.88
C SER A 59 -3.08 -26.30 10.50
N GLY A 60 -3.68 -25.37 11.25
CA GLY A 60 -3.01 -24.15 11.74
C GLY A 60 -2.70 -23.12 10.67
N LYS A 61 -3.07 -23.38 9.39
CA LYS A 61 -2.78 -22.50 8.25
C LYS A 61 -4.05 -21.85 7.74
N SER A 62 -4.06 -20.51 7.70
CA SER A 62 -5.23 -19.75 7.23
C SER A 62 -5.27 -19.57 5.72
N GLY A 63 -4.12 -19.63 5.05
CA GLY A 63 -3.96 -19.26 3.64
C GLY A 63 -4.04 -17.74 3.40
N PHE A 64 -4.05 -16.92 4.44
CA PHE A 64 -4.13 -15.46 4.30
C PHE A 64 -2.81 -14.78 4.62
N VAL A 65 -2.50 -13.74 3.84
CA VAL A 65 -1.47 -12.74 4.18
C VAL A 65 -2.18 -11.40 4.35
N MET A 66 -1.97 -10.76 5.51
CA MET A 66 -2.49 -9.43 5.79
C MET A 66 -1.63 -8.39 5.07
N VAL A 67 -2.28 -7.50 4.31
CA VAL A 67 -1.63 -6.40 3.60
C VAL A 67 -2.30 -5.09 3.99
N LEU A 68 -1.58 -4.18 4.63
CA LEU A 68 -2.07 -2.87 4.97
C LEU A 68 -1.45 -1.81 4.05
N ILE A 69 -2.31 -1.06 3.38
CA ILE A 69 -1.91 0.05 2.51
C ILE A 69 -2.57 1.35 2.97
N PRO A 70 -1.93 2.52 2.71
CA PRO A 70 -2.49 3.79 3.16
C PRO A 70 -3.76 4.20 2.44
N SER A 71 -3.88 3.94 1.13
CA SER A 71 -4.98 4.45 0.33
C SER A 71 -5.14 3.66 -0.97
N LEU A 72 -6.38 3.55 -1.46
CA LEU A 72 -6.70 3.10 -2.83
C LEU A 72 -6.92 4.28 -3.79
N ARG A 73 -6.86 5.52 -3.30
CA ARG A 73 -7.05 6.72 -4.14
C ARG A 73 -5.83 7.08 -4.98
N THR A 74 -4.70 6.44 -4.75
CA THR A 74 -3.44 6.68 -5.47
C THR A 74 -3.06 5.46 -6.30
N SER A 75 -2.69 5.67 -7.57
CA SER A 75 -2.33 4.61 -8.52
C SER A 75 -1.16 3.75 -8.01
N ILE A 76 -0.19 4.37 -7.35
CA ILE A 76 1.02 3.70 -6.89
C ILE A 76 0.75 2.55 -5.90
N PHE A 77 -0.24 2.70 -5.00
CA PHE A 77 -0.60 1.60 -4.10
C PHE A 77 -1.44 0.54 -4.79
N ASN A 78 -2.18 0.89 -5.85
CA ASN A 78 -2.90 -0.09 -6.65
C ASN A 78 -1.94 -0.98 -7.43
N GLU A 79 -0.91 -0.40 -8.06
CA GLU A 79 0.14 -1.14 -8.77
C GLU A 79 0.97 -2.01 -7.82
N TYR A 80 1.37 -1.44 -6.68
CA TYR A 80 2.06 -2.19 -5.63
C TYR A 80 1.23 -3.39 -5.15
N PHE A 81 -0.05 -3.17 -4.86
CA PHE A 81 -0.94 -4.25 -4.44
C PHE A 81 -1.16 -5.29 -5.54
N SER A 82 -1.23 -4.88 -6.81
CA SER A 82 -1.34 -5.82 -7.94
C SER A 82 -0.17 -6.78 -7.99
N GLY A 83 1.08 -6.28 -7.88
CA GLY A 83 2.27 -7.12 -7.85
C GLY A 83 2.33 -8.05 -6.63
N LEU A 84 1.93 -7.54 -5.45
CA LEU A 84 1.83 -8.37 -4.25
C LEU A 84 0.80 -9.48 -4.41
N ARG A 85 -0.39 -9.15 -4.93
CA ARG A 85 -1.48 -10.12 -5.15
C ARG A 85 -1.02 -11.24 -6.08
N GLU A 86 -0.44 -10.93 -7.23
CA GLU A 86 0.06 -11.92 -8.18
C GLU A 86 1.07 -12.87 -7.51
N THR A 87 2.07 -12.32 -6.80
CA THR A 87 3.07 -13.12 -6.09
C THR A 87 2.45 -14.00 -5.00
N LEU A 88 1.50 -13.49 -4.23
CA LEU A 88 0.85 -14.25 -3.17
C LEU A 88 -0.06 -15.35 -3.72
N GLU A 89 -0.83 -15.06 -4.78
CA GLU A 89 -1.71 -16.05 -5.43
C GLU A 89 -0.91 -17.22 -6.04
N ASP A 90 0.23 -16.95 -6.66
CA ASP A 90 1.16 -17.97 -7.17
C ASP A 90 1.65 -18.91 -6.05
N GLN A 91 1.84 -18.37 -4.85
CA GLN A 91 2.18 -19.13 -3.65
C GLN A 91 0.96 -19.69 -2.90
N LYS A 92 -0.25 -19.58 -3.48
CA LYS A 92 -1.54 -20.05 -2.92
C LYS A 92 -1.98 -19.30 -1.66
N TYR A 93 -1.51 -18.08 -1.45
CA TYR A 93 -2.00 -17.20 -0.42
C TYR A 93 -3.06 -16.23 -0.97
N GLN A 94 -4.02 -15.89 -0.12
CA GLN A 94 -5.00 -14.83 -0.41
C GLN A 94 -4.65 -13.57 0.39
N PRO A 95 -4.49 -12.39 -0.25
CA PRO A 95 -4.28 -11.15 0.47
C PRO A 95 -5.57 -10.70 1.18
N LEU A 96 -5.43 -10.34 2.46
CA LEU A 96 -6.46 -9.70 3.25
C LEU A 96 -6.09 -8.22 3.41
N VAL A 97 -6.78 -7.35 2.69
CA VAL A 97 -6.39 -5.93 2.56
C VAL A 97 -7.06 -5.07 3.62
N GLY A 98 -6.27 -4.23 4.28
CA GLY A 98 -6.72 -3.16 5.16
C GLY A 98 -6.28 -1.79 4.67
N ILE A 99 -7.17 -0.79 4.74
CA ILE A 99 -6.90 0.58 4.33
C ILE A 99 -6.77 1.45 5.57
N THR A 100 -5.60 2.03 5.79
CA THR A 100 -5.30 2.79 7.02
C THR A 100 -5.67 4.26 6.94
N ASP A 101 -5.88 4.82 5.74
CA ASP A 101 -6.09 6.25 5.50
C ASP A 101 -5.02 7.13 6.16
N TYR A 102 -3.77 6.67 6.17
CA TYR A 102 -2.65 7.34 6.84
C TYR A 102 -2.88 7.55 8.36
N SER A 103 -3.73 6.74 9.00
CA SER A 103 -4.05 6.85 10.43
C SER A 103 -3.47 5.68 11.20
N LEU A 104 -2.62 5.99 12.18
CA LEU A 104 -2.04 4.98 13.08
C LEU A 104 -3.10 4.30 13.96
N ASP A 105 -4.17 5.02 14.33
CA ASP A 105 -5.27 4.44 15.10
C ASP A 105 -6.09 3.44 14.25
N LYS A 106 -6.32 3.77 12.96
CA LYS A 106 -6.96 2.82 12.03
C LYS A 106 -6.08 1.60 11.80
N GLU A 107 -4.78 1.79 11.61
CA GLU A 107 -3.81 0.71 11.46
C GLU A 107 -3.90 -0.24 12.65
N GLU A 108 -3.81 0.28 13.87
CA GLU A 108 -3.92 -0.49 15.11
C GLU A 108 -5.22 -1.30 15.19
N ASN A 109 -6.36 -0.66 14.88
CA ASN A 109 -7.67 -1.30 14.89
C ASN A 109 -7.79 -2.41 13.85
N ILE A 110 -7.25 -2.21 12.64
CA ILE A 110 -7.27 -3.21 11.57
C ILE A 110 -6.38 -4.39 11.95
N ILE A 111 -5.17 -4.13 12.43
CA ILE A 111 -4.23 -5.18 12.86
C ILE A 111 -4.85 -6.03 13.96
N ASN A 112 -5.43 -5.40 14.99
CA ASN A 112 -6.08 -6.12 16.08
C ASN A 112 -7.20 -7.06 15.59
N LYS A 113 -8.00 -6.63 14.62
CA LYS A 113 -9.05 -7.47 14.01
C LYS A 113 -8.45 -8.58 13.14
N PHE A 114 -7.47 -8.24 12.31
CA PHE A 114 -6.93 -9.17 11.32
C PHE A 114 -6.08 -10.28 11.95
N LEU A 115 -5.41 -10.02 13.06
CA LEU A 115 -4.71 -11.04 13.85
C LEU A 115 -5.67 -12.16 14.31
N GLY A 116 -6.96 -11.83 14.55
CA GLY A 116 -7.98 -12.83 14.85
C GLY A 116 -8.26 -13.83 13.71
N TYR A 117 -7.95 -13.47 12.46
CA TYR A 117 -8.03 -14.38 11.30
C TYR A 117 -6.79 -15.26 11.13
N LYS A 118 -5.79 -15.13 12.02
CA LYS A 118 -4.54 -15.89 12.02
C LYS A 118 -3.82 -15.85 10.67
N PRO A 119 -3.45 -14.67 10.16
CA PRO A 119 -2.69 -14.56 8.91
C PRO A 119 -1.35 -15.28 9.04
N GLU A 120 -0.81 -15.77 7.94
CA GLU A 120 0.49 -16.45 7.87
C GLU A 120 1.64 -15.49 7.56
N GLY A 121 1.33 -14.27 7.20
CA GLY A 121 2.28 -13.17 6.98
C GLY A 121 1.59 -11.82 7.10
N ILE A 122 2.38 -10.79 7.35
CA ILE A 122 1.93 -9.41 7.49
C ILE A 122 2.80 -8.51 6.62
N ILE A 123 2.19 -7.67 5.78
CA ILE A 123 2.88 -6.70 4.95
C ILE A 123 2.31 -5.32 5.26
N LEU A 124 3.16 -4.40 5.69
CA LEU A 124 2.80 -3.03 6.05
C LEU A 124 3.49 -2.02 5.15
N VAL A 125 2.81 -0.93 4.84
CA VAL A 125 3.39 0.22 4.13
C VAL A 125 3.82 1.27 5.13
N GLY A 126 5.12 1.53 5.22
CA GLY A 126 5.74 2.44 6.18
C GLY A 126 6.34 1.73 7.38
N THR A 127 7.06 2.51 8.21
CA THR A 127 7.84 2.04 9.36
C THR A 127 7.46 2.75 10.65
N LYS A 128 6.44 3.61 10.61
CA LYS A 128 5.93 4.33 11.78
C LYS A 128 4.66 3.66 12.28
N HIS A 129 4.71 3.11 13.47
CA HIS A 129 3.61 2.41 14.13
C HIS A 129 3.44 2.89 15.56
N THR A 130 2.25 2.77 16.15
CA THR A 130 2.05 3.03 17.59
C THR A 130 2.81 2.00 18.42
N LYS A 131 3.10 2.33 19.70
CA LYS A 131 3.71 1.38 20.62
C LYS A 131 2.88 0.09 20.73
N LYS A 132 1.56 0.23 20.81
CA LYS A 132 0.64 -0.90 20.93
C LYS A 132 0.62 -1.76 19.66
N THR A 133 0.63 -1.13 18.47
CA THR A 133 0.78 -1.86 17.20
C THR A 133 2.06 -2.70 17.19
N LYS A 134 3.20 -2.10 17.56
CA LYS A 134 4.48 -2.82 17.63
C LYS A 134 4.42 -4.00 18.58
N GLU A 135 3.85 -3.82 19.78
CA GLU A 135 3.68 -4.89 20.74
C GLU A 135 2.80 -6.04 20.23
N MET A 136 1.67 -5.73 19.58
CA MET A 136 0.79 -6.73 18.95
C MET A 136 1.51 -7.53 17.86
N LEU A 137 2.23 -6.84 16.98
CA LEU A 137 2.96 -7.46 15.88
C LEU A 137 4.06 -8.39 16.39
N LEU A 138 4.89 -7.92 17.32
CA LEU A 138 5.98 -8.73 17.90
C LEU A 138 5.47 -9.94 18.68
N ARG A 139 4.36 -9.79 19.42
CA ARG A 139 3.74 -10.92 20.16
C ARG A 139 3.05 -11.93 19.26
N SER A 140 2.67 -11.54 18.05
CA SER A 140 1.97 -12.44 17.12
C SER A 140 2.86 -13.57 16.61
N ASN A 141 4.18 -13.40 16.61
CA ASN A 141 5.17 -14.31 16.03
C ASN A 141 4.88 -14.64 14.54
N ILE A 142 4.20 -13.74 13.82
CA ILE A 142 3.89 -13.88 12.40
C ILE A 142 4.97 -13.15 11.62
N PRO A 143 5.54 -13.72 10.55
CA PRO A 143 6.49 -13.03 9.67
C PRO A 143 5.94 -11.68 9.20
N LEU A 144 6.74 -10.62 9.34
CA LEU A 144 6.34 -9.25 9.08
C LEU A 144 7.29 -8.57 8.11
N ILE A 145 6.74 -7.91 7.10
CA ILE A 145 7.49 -7.08 6.17
C ILE A 145 7.00 -5.63 6.28
N GLU A 146 7.88 -4.71 6.64
CA GLU A 146 7.69 -3.26 6.49
C GLU A 146 8.19 -2.84 5.10
N THR A 147 7.44 -2.00 4.38
CA THR A 147 7.77 -1.64 2.99
C THR A 147 7.74 -0.12 2.76
N TRP A 148 8.26 0.36 1.61
CA TRP A 148 8.22 1.75 1.14
C TRP A 148 9.07 2.76 1.91
N ASP A 149 9.82 2.33 2.87
CA ASP A 149 10.77 3.15 3.63
C ASP A 149 11.91 2.24 4.10
N ILE A 150 12.94 2.84 4.71
CA ILE A 150 14.00 2.10 5.40
C ILE A 150 14.11 2.59 6.84
N ASN A 151 14.40 1.66 7.74
CA ASN A 151 14.66 1.91 9.14
C ASN A 151 15.86 1.06 9.57
N HIS A 152 16.74 1.62 10.39
CA HIS A 152 17.89 0.88 10.93
C HIS A 152 17.49 -0.23 11.92
N ARG A 153 16.26 -0.19 12.43
CA ARG A 153 15.72 -1.17 13.40
C ARG A 153 14.31 -1.56 12.97
N PRO A 154 14.15 -2.37 11.90
CA PRO A 154 12.84 -2.88 11.52
C PRO A 154 12.29 -3.81 12.59
N LEU A 155 10.97 -4.04 12.57
CA LEU A 155 10.33 -4.98 13.48
C LEU A 155 10.71 -6.44 13.16
N ASP A 156 10.89 -6.73 11.85
CA ASP A 156 11.35 -8.03 11.34
C ASP A 156 12.07 -7.80 10.00
N ILE A 157 11.39 -7.89 8.86
CA ILE A 157 11.97 -7.69 7.53
C ILE A 157 11.60 -6.29 7.01
N ILE A 158 12.53 -5.63 6.32
CA ILE A 158 12.28 -4.37 5.64
C ILE A 158 12.63 -4.47 4.16
N VAL A 159 11.72 -3.99 3.30
CA VAL A 159 11.92 -3.91 1.85
C VAL A 159 11.50 -2.52 1.38
N GLY A 160 12.46 -1.67 1.05
CA GLY A 160 12.17 -0.30 0.69
C GLY A 160 13.39 0.47 0.20
N PHE A 161 13.25 1.78 0.19
CA PHE A 161 14.31 2.70 -0.22
C PHE A 161 14.33 3.92 0.70
N SER A 162 15.45 4.66 0.68
CA SER A 162 15.58 5.89 1.46
C SER A 162 14.77 7.02 0.83
N ASN A 163 13.70 7.43 1.50
CA ASN A 163 12.91 8.59 1.07
C ASN A 163 13.71 9.90 1.21
N TYR A 164 14.63 9.99 2.17
CA TYR A 164 15.57 11.10 2.27
C TYR A 164 16.45 11.18 1.01
N GLU A 165 17.11 10.07 0.63
CA GLU A 165 17.92 10.01 -0.57
C GLU A 165 17.13 10.33 -1.84
N ALA A 166 15.88 9.88 -1.93
CA ALA A 166 15.03 10.21 -3.07
C ALA A 166 14.80 11.73 -3.19
N GLY A 167 14.49 12.40 -2.07
CA GLY A 167 14.36 13.86 -2.02
C GLY A 167 15.67 14.58 -2.37
N TYR A 168 16.78 14.11 -1.82
CA TYR A 168 18.11 14.67 -2.10
C TYR A 168 18.48 14.54 -3.59
N ARG A 169 18.33 13.36 -4.16
CA ARG A 169 18.74 13.07 -5.56
C ARG A 169 17.89 13.78 -6.60
N ILE A 170 16.56 13.90 -6.40
CA ILE A 170 15.71 14.63 -7.33
C ILE A 170 16.07 16.12 -7.33
N THR A 171 16.39 16.66 -6.16
CA THR A 171 16.84 18.05 -5.99
C THR A 171 18.20 18.25 -6.67
N ASP A 172 19.16 17.35 -6.43
CA ASP A 172 20.47 17.37 -7.08
C ASP A 172 20.37 17.37 -8.61
N TYR A 173 19.49 16.51 -9.14
CA TYR A 173 19.21 16.45 -10.56
C TYR A 173 18.66 17.79 -11.10
N ALA A 174 17.72 18.40 -10.42
CA ALA A 174 17.14 19.69 -10.82
C ALA A 174 18.19 20.80 -10.78
N ILE A 175 19.05 20.85 -9.76
CA ILE A 175 20.18 21.79 -9.67
C ILE A 175 21.17 21.60 -10.84
N LYS A 176 21.51 20.35 -11.16
CA LYS A 176 22.37 20.00 -12.34
C LYS A 176 21.74 20.43 -13.66
N LYS A 177 20.41 20.48 -13.76
CA LYS A 177 19.66 21.05 -14.90
C LYS A 177 19.63 22.57 -14.91
N LYS A 178 20.35 23.23 -13.97
CA LYS A 178 20.54 24.69 -13.87
C LYS A 178 19.31 25.45 -13.40
N TYR A 179 18.32 24.80 -12.77
CA TYR A 179 17.27 25.51 -12.03
C TYR A 179 17.84 26.18 -10.79
N LYS A 180 17.29 27.32 -10.42
CA LYS A 180 17.80 28.17 -9.32
C LYS A 180 16.72 28.62 -8.33
N LYS A 181 15.45 28.54 -8.70
CA LYS A 181 14.32 29.10 -7.96
C LYS A 181 13.30 28.02 -7.65
N PHE A 182 13.44 27.43 -6.50
CA PHE A 182 12.74 26.20 -6.15
C PHE A 182 11.54 26.42 -5.24
N VAL A 183 10.48 25.69 -5.52
CA VAL A 183 9.38 25.45 -4.59
C VAL A 183 9.30 23.96 -4.32
N PHE A 184 9.28 23.56 -3.04
CA PHE A 184 8.91 22.22 -2.65
C PHE A 184 7.45 22.20 -2.22
N VAL A 185 6.68 21.26 -2.74
CA VAL A 185 5.26 21.12 -2.44
C VAL A 185 5.05 20.04 -1.41
N THR A 186 4.43 20.40 -0.30
CA THR A 186 4.03 19.52 0.79
C THR A 186 2.52 19.55 0.99
N SER A 187 2.03 18.83 1.96
CA SER A 187 0.69 18.97 2.51
C SER A 187 0.73 19.57 3.92
N SER A 188 -0.42 19.67 4.57
CA SER A 188 -0.49 20.18 5.95
C SER A 188 0.43 19.43 6.89
N ASP A 189 0.95 20.10 7.91
CA ASP A 189 1.86 19.49 8.90
C ASP A 189 1.25 18.24 9.55
N LYS A 190 -0.04 18.27 9.81
CA LYS A 190 -0.78 17.12 10.35
C LYS A 190 -0.74 15.91 9.42
N PHE A 191 -0.82 16.12 8.10
CA PHE A 191 -0.68 15.03 7.12
C PHE A 191 0.76 14.57 7.03
N MET A 192 1.73 15.49 6.94
CA MET A 192 3.15 15.16 6.83
C MET A 192 3.69 14.43 8.08
N GLN A 193 3.15 14.71 9.26
CA GLN A 193 3.47 13.94 10.47
C GLN A 193 3.02 12.47 10.38
N ARG A 194 1.99 12.16 9.60
CA ARG A 194 1.51 10.80 9.34
C ARG A 194 2.22 10.17 8.14
N GLU A 195 2.41 10.93 7.08
CA GLU A 195 3.12 10.55 5.86
C GLU A 195 4.63 10.86 6.01
N VAL A 196 5.29 10.07 6.86
CA VAL A 196 6.72 10.25 7.21
C VAL A 196 7.65 10.19 5.98
N ARG A 197 7.25 9.45 4.95
CA ARG A 197 8.03 9.33 3.70
C ARG A 197 8.11 10.68 2.97
N GLY A 198 7.00 11.41 2.89
CA GLY A 198 6.97 12.76 2.34
C GLY A 198 7.83 13.73 3.15
N ALA A 199 7.79 13.65 4.48
CA ALA A 199 8.63 14.46 5.37
C ALA A 199 10.12 14.18 5.14
N LYS A 200 10.54 12.93 5.04
CA LYS A 200 11.93 12.55 4.73
C LYS A 200 12.38 13.06 3.35
N ARG A 201 11.49 13.06 2.35
CA ARG A 201 11.78 13.64 1.02
C ARG A 201 12.03 15.14 1.12
N LEU A 202 11.24 15.86 1.92
CA LEU A 202 11.46 17.29 2.22
C LEU A 202 12.80 17.51 2.93
N GLU A 203 13.16 16.69 3.92
CA GLU A 203 14.48 16.78 4.59
C GLU A 203 15.62 16.66 3.59
N GLY A 204 15.58 15.64 2.71
CA GLY A 204 16.58 15.47 1.66
C GLY A 204 16.66 16.66 0.69
N PHE A 205 15.51 17.25 0.33
CA PHE A 205 15.45 18.48 -0.46
C PHE A 205 16.13 19.64 0.27
N ILE A 206 15.76 19.90 1.53
CA ILE A 206 16.32 20.98 2.34
C ILE A 206 17.84 20.88 2.45
N ASP A 207 18.33 19.69 2.79
CA ASP A 207 19.77 19.45 2.93
C ASP A 207 20.52 19.73 1.62
N ARG A 208 19.95 19.29 0.49
CA ARG A 208 20.60 19.53 -0.80
C ARG A 208 20.60 21.00 -1.20
N MET A 209 19.52 21.72 -0.93
CA MET A 209 19.43 23.19 -1.13
C MET A 209 20.41 23.95 -0.25
N THR A 210 20.52 23.55 1.01
CA THR A 210 21.43 24.15 1.99
C THR A 210 22.89 24.00 1.57
N LYS A 211 23.28 22.81 1.08
CA LYS A 211 24.66 22.55 0.59
C LYS A 211 25.06 23.44 -0.59
N GLU A 212 24.11 23.83 -1.42
CA GLU A 212 24.35 24.74 -2.55
C GLU A 212 24.11 26.23 -2.20
N ASN A 213 23.71 26.51 -0.97
CA ASN A 213 23.37 27.87 -0.53
C ASN A 213 22.24 28.50 -1.38
N LEU A 214 21.29 27.66 -1.85
CA LEU A 214 20.16 28.07 -2.69
C LEU A 214 18.93 28.39 -1.84
N LYS A 215 18.21 29.44 -2.23
CA LYS A 215 16.92 29.79 -1.61
C LYS A 215 15.82 28.92 -2.19
N TYR A 216 14.84 28.59 -1.35
CA TYR A 216 13.65 27.84 -1.73
C TYR A 216 12.43 28.33 -0.96
N GLU A 217 11.28 27.97 -1.46
CA GLU A 217 9.99 28.17 -0.79
C GLU A 217 9.32 26.82 -0.55
N ASN A 218 8.51 26.72 0.50
CA ASN A 218 7.66 25.55 0.76
C ASN A 218 6.20 25.95 0.59
N PHE A 219 5.47 25.23 -0.24
CA PHE A 219 4.05 25.44 -0.49
C PHE A 219 3.23 24.27 0.03
N GLN A 220 2.22 24.54 0.85
CA GLN A 220 1.34 23.49 1.39
C GLN A 220 0.03 23.44 0.61
N ILE A 221 -0.31 22.27 0.08
CA ILE A 221 -1.60 21.99 -0.55
C ILE A 221 -2.66 21.61 0.49
N SER A 222 -3.91 21.88 0.16
CA SER A 222 -5.04 21.66 1.07
C SER A 222 -5.43 20.17 1.18
N ASP A 223 -5.54 19.45 0.04
CA ASP A 223 -5.87 18.01 -0.01
C ASP A 223 -4.85 17.23 -0.86
N PRO A 224 -3.95 16.48 -0.24
CA PRO A 224 -2.91 15.72 -0.94
C PRO A 224 -3.43 14.50 -1.72
N LEU A 225 -4.70 14.16 -1.58
CA LEU A 225 -5.36 13.06 -2.29
C LEU A 225 -6.24 13.54 -3.46
N ASP A 226 -6.42 14.86 -3.61
CA ASP A 226 -7.02 15.50 -4.78
C ASP A 226 -5.92 16.21 -5.59
N TYR A 227 -5.29 15.46 -6.50
CA TYR A 227 -4.15 15.97 -7.28
C TYR A 227 -4.55 17.03 -8.31
N ILE A 228 -5.79 17.04 -8.80
CA ILE A 228 -6.29 18.09 -9.71
C ILE A 228 -6.39 19.41 -8.96
N ARG A 229 -7.09 19.43 -7.84
CA ARG A 229 -7.21 20.60 -6.97
C ARG A 229 -5.84 21.09 -6.47
N SER A 230 -4.98 20.16 -6.06
CA SER A 230 -3.59 20.48 -5.70
C SER A 230 -2.85 21.15 -6.85
N GLY A 231 -3.02 20.66 -8.08
CA GLY A 231 -2.45 21.25 -9.28
C GLY A 231 -2.93 22.69 -9.51
N GLU A 232 -4.23 22.96 -9.33
CA GLU A 232 -4.82 24.29 -9.45
C GLU A 232 -4.28 25.26 -8.36
N GLU A 233 -4.19 24.81 -7.12
CA GLU A 233 -3.65 25.62 -6.01
C GLU A 233 -2.21 26.05 -6.27
N ILE A 234 -1.35 25.09 -6.62
CA ILE A 234 0.07 25.35 -6.90
C ILE A 234 0.24 26.18 -8.16
N PHE A 235 -0.53 25.94 -9.19
CA PHE A 235 -0.46 26.71 -10.43
C PHE A 235 -0.90 28.17 -10.22
N SER A 236 -1.90 28.38 -9.40
CA SER A 236 -2.32 29.74 -8.97
C SER A 236 -1.21 30.44 -8.22
N TYR A 237 -0.51 29.74 -7.33
CA TYR A 237 0.66 30.25 -6.63
C TYR A 237 1.80 30.57 -7.59
N TYR A 238 2.12 29.66 -8.52
CA TYR A 238 3.13 29.88 -9.55
C TYR A 238 2.84 31.12 -10.41
N LYS A 239 1.58 31.30 -10.87
CA LYS A 239 1.21 32.50 -11.67
C LYS A 239 1.53 33.81 -10.92
N LYS A 240 1.25 33.90 -9.64
CA LYS A 240 1.52 35.07 -8.80
C LYS A 240 3.02 35.29 -8.55
N ASN A 241 3.82 34.24 -8.63
CA ASN A 241 5.24 34.23 -8.30
C ASN A 241 6.14 33.82 -9.48
N LYS A 242 5.68 33.95 -10.73
CA LYS A 242 6.34 33.43 -11.93
C LYS A 242 7.82 33.83 -12.07
N SER A 243 8.17 35.06 -11.69
CA SER A 243 9.57 35.53 -11.71
C SER A 243 10.47 34.92 -10.63
N LYS A 244 9.88 34.29 -9.63
CA LYS A 244 10.56 33.72 -8.46
C LYS A 244 10.63 32.19 -8.47
N ILE A 245 10.04 31.52 -9.47
CA ILE A 245 9.92 30.04 -9.53
C ILE A 245 10.31 29.57 -10.91
N ASP A 246 11.28 28.67 -10.99
CA ASP A 246 11.66 27.97 -12.24
C ASP A 246 11.58 26.44 -12.11
N CYS A 247 11.47 25.93 -10.87
CA CYS A 247 11.33 24.51 -10.62
C CYS A 247 10.39 24.24 -9.43
N ILE A 248 9.43 23.32 -9.63
CA ILE A 248 8.54 22.81 -8.59
C ILE A 248 8.88 21.32 -8.36
N ILE A 249 9.19 20.98 -7.13
CA ILE A 249 9.41 19.59 -6.69
C ILE A 249 8.28 19.20 -5.75
N THR A 250 7.64 18.07 -5.99
CA THR A 250 6.52 17.59 -5.19
C THR A 250 6.88 16.37 -4.36
N PHE A 251 6.29 16.25 -3.18
CA PHE A 251 6.54 15.11 -2.29
C PHE A 251 6.07 13.76 -2.86
N ASN A 252 5.20 13.75 -3.88
CA ASN A 252 4.78 12.56 -4.62
C ASN A 252 4.52 12.89 -6.10
N GLU A 253 4.45 11.87 -6.94
CA GLU A 253 4.26 12.00 -8.38
C GLU A 253 2.88 12.50 -8.77
N MET A 254 1.82 12.10 -8.05
CA MET A 254 0.44 12.47 -8.40
C MET A 254 0.21 13.98 -8.29
N THR A 255 0.76 14.61 -7.26
CA THR A 255 0.76 16.07 -7.14
C THR A 255 1.51 16.71 -8.31
N GLY A 256 2.66 16.15 -8.70
CA GLY A 256 3.44 16.61 -9.86
C GLY A 256 2.65 16.51 -11.18
N LEU A 257 1.92 15.41 -11.37
CA LEU A 257 1.04 15.23 -12.54
C LEU A 257 -0.12 16.22 -12.56
N GLY A 258 -0.72 16.51 -11.39
CA GLY A 258 -1.74 17.55 -11.28
C GLY A 258 -1.24 18.90 -11.77
N ILE A 259 -0.07 19.33 -11.31
CA ILE A 259 0.56 20.58 -11.76
C ILE A 259 0.89 20.54 -13.25
N LEU A 260 1.47 19.43 -13.74
CA LEU A 260 1.82 19.27 -15.15
C LEU A 260 0.60 19.43 -16.03
N SER A 261 -0.50 18.75 -15.69
CA SER A 261 -1.77 18.83 -16.43
C SER A 261 -2.28 20.26 -16.53
N ILE A 262 -2.28 21.01 -15.42
CA ILE A 262 -2.75 22.40 -15.42
C ILE A 262 -1.77 23.34 -16.15
N ALA A 263 -0.47 23.12 -16.00
CA ALA A 263 0.55 23.90 -16.70
C ALA A 263 0.41 23.76 -18.22
N LEU A 264 0.26 22.54 -18.72
CA LEU A 264 0.07 22.27 -20.17
C LEU A 264 -1.21 22.91 -20.72
N ARG A 265 -2.34 22.82 -19.99
CA ARG A 265 -3.60 23.49 -20.36
C ARG A 265 -3.47 25.02 -20.42
N ASN A 266 -2.52 25.59 -19.70
CA ASN A 266 -2.22 27.02 -19.73
C ASN A 266 -1.04 27.39 -20.63
N ASN A 267 -0.66 26.52 -21.56
CA ASN A 267 0.42 26.71 -22.55
C ASN A 267 1.81 27.00 -21.91
N ILE A 268 2.06 26.52 -20.69
CA ILE A 268 3.38 26.60 -20.07
C ILE A 268 4.26 25.48 -20.66
N LYS A 269 5.40 25.86 -21.20
CA LYS A 269 6.37 24.90 -21.75
C LYS A 269 7.15 24.22 -20.62
N VAL A 270 6.79 22.96 -20.30
CA VAL A 270 7.53 22.12 -19.36
C VAL A 270 8.48 21.24 -20.18
N PRO A 271 9.75 21.14 -19.84
CA PRO A 271 10.47 21.77 -18.71
C PRO A 271 11.08 23.16 -19.02
N LYS A 272 10.88 23.73 -20.22
CA LYS A 272 11.63 24.93 -20.68
C LYS A 272 11.32 26.20 -19.89
N GLN A 273 10.05 26.40 -19.50
CA GLN A 273 9.62 27.57 -18.72
C GLN A 273 9.45 27.23 -17.24
N LEU A 274 9.11 26.01 -16.92
CA LEU A 274 8.89 25.52 -15.57
C LEU A 274 9.32 24.06 -15.49
N GLY A 275 10.30 23.74 -14.63
CA GLY A 275 10.63 22.39 -14.26
C GLY A 275 9.59 21.85 -13.28
N ILE A 276 9.12 20.62 -13.51
CA ILE A 276 8.22 19.94 -12.58
C ILE A 276 8.82 18.56 -12.31
N ALA A 277 8.98 18.21 -11.03
CA ALA A 277 9.50 16.93 -10.62
C ALA A 277 8.69 16.35 -9.46
N GLY A 278 8.45 15.04 -9.49
CA GLY A 278 7.77 14.28 -8.44
C GLY A 278 8.49 12.97 -8.18
N ILE A 279 8.25 12.38 -7.01
CA ILE A 279 8.88 11.12 -6.61
C ILE A 279 7.84 10.01 -6.68
N GLY A 280 8.00 9.11 -7.62
CA GLY A 280 7.12 7.99 -7.91
C GLY A 280 7.21 7.60 -9.38
N ASN A 281 6.48 6.57 -9.78
CA ASN A 281 6.40 6.09 -11.16
C ASN A 281 4.96 5.61 -11.40
N ALA A 282 4.03 6.56 -11.58
CA ALA A 282 2.66 6.22 -11.92
C ALA A 282 2.57 5.75 -13.38
N SER A 283 1.70 4.77 -13.66
CA SER A 283 1.50 4.20 -15.01
C SER A 283 1.00 5.21 -16.06
N VAL A 284 0.61 6.41 -15.62
CA VAL A 284 0.16 7.51 -16.48
C VAL A 284 1.29 8.49 -16.86
N THR A 285 2.50 8.21 -16.44
CA THR A 285 3.71 8.93 -16.84
C THR A 285 4.44 8.17 -17.93
#